data_ddb50289a91de0a29d759eee5895adea
#
_entry.id   ddb50289a91de0a29d759eee5895adea
#
_cell.length_a   1.000
_cell.length_b   1.000
_cell.length_c   1.000
_cell.angle_alpha   90.00
_cell.angle_beta   90.00
_cell.angle_gamma   90.00
#
_symmetry.space_group_name_H-M   'P 1'
#
loop_
_entity.id
_entity.type
_entity.pdbx_description
1 polymer ?
#
loop_
_entity_poly.entity_id
_entity_poly.type
_entity_poly.pdbx_seq_one_letter_code
_entity_poly.pdbx_strand_id
1 'polypeptide(L)'
;MRFFYDSTGKRVGFANGTMLFYYLYNLQGDVIAIVRAATGQIVAKYSYDAWGKCTVTNAAGYAVGDKNPFRYRGYYYDTETGLYYLNSRYYNPEFGRFINVDSELAGVGGNMQGYNLFAYCFNNPVNMSDPDGNWPKWLTGALNVLSGTLQMAAGSALGAAMGW
;
A
#
# COMPACT_ATOMS: atom_id res chain seq x y z
N MET A 1 10.26 -5.66 -18.35
CA MET A 1 9.01 -4.87 -18.46
C MET A 1 9.32 -3.38 -18.35
N ARG A 2 8.57 -2.51 -19.05
CA ARG A 2 8.66 -1.04 -18.94
C ARG A 2 7.29 -0.54 -18.48
N PHE A 3 7.24 0.12 -17.31
CA PHE A 3 5.99 0.55 -16.68
C PHE A 3 5.60 1.97 -17.10
N PHE A 4 4.28 2.23 -17.15
CA PHE A 4 3.68 3.52 -17.49
C PHE A 4 2.91 4.06 -16.29
N TYR A 5 2.94 5.37 -16.14
CA TYR A 5 2.31 6.11 -15.05
C TYR A 5 1.42 7.21 -15.63
N ASP A 6 0.34 7.53 -14.94
CA ASP A 6 -0.48 8.69 -15.25
C ASP A 6 0.13 9.98 -14.67
N SER A 7 -0.56 11.10 -14.85
CA SER A 7 -0.14 12.42 -14.36
C SER A 7 -0.08 12.52 -12.82
N THR A 8 -0.72 11.60 -12.11
CA THR A 8 -0.72 11.54 -10.63
C THR A 8 0.39 10.64 -10.08
N GLY A 9 1.15 9.98 -10.96
CA GLY A 9 2.16 9.01 -10.59
C GLY A 9 1.61 7.61 -10.31
N LYS A 10 0.32 7.36 -10.57
CA LYS A 10 -0.27 6.03 -10.45
C LYS A 10 0.15 5.17 -11.63
N ARG A 11 0.57 3.94 -11.36
CA ARG A 11 0.94 2.98 -12.41
C ARG A 11 -0.30 2.51 -13.16
N VAL A 12 -0.36 2.71 -14.49
CA VAL A 12 -1.52 2.38 -15.31
C VAL A 12 -1.33 1.13 -16.15
N GLY A 13 -0.08 0.73 -16.41
CA GLY A 13 0.20 -0.43 -17.24
C GLY A 13 1.68 -0.63 -17.49
N PHE A 14 1.98 -1.53 -18.42
CA PHE A 14 3.36 -1.81 -18.83
C PHE A 14 3.45 -2.37 -20.24
N ALA A 15 4.65 -2.27 -20.84
CA ALA A 15 5.04 -2.99 -22.03
C ALA A 15 5.89 -4.21 -21.68
N ASN A 16 5.63 -5.33 -22.36
CA ASN A 16 6.48 -6.51 -22.34
C ASN A 16 6.80 -6.89 -23.81
N GLY A 17 8.01 -6.58 -24.25
CA GLY A 17 8.34 -6.58 -25.67
C GLY A 17 7.47 -5.57 -26.43
N THR A 18 6.78 -6.03 -27.49
CA THR A 18 5.86 -5.22 -28.29
C THR A 18 4.43 -5.17 -27.77
N MET A 19 4.10 -5.97 -26.77
CA MET A 19 2.76 -6.04 -26.20
C MET A 19 2.57 -5.02 -25.10
N LEU A 20 1.41 -4.35 -25.14
CA LEU A 20 0.98 -3.39 -24.13
C LEU A 20 -0.12 -3.98 -23.26
N PHE A 21 -0.03 -3.70 -21.95
CA PHE A 21 -0.96 -4.19 -20.94
C PHE A 21 -1.36 -3.07 -20.01
N TYR A 22 -2.63 -3.09 -19.55
CA TYR A 22 -3.17 -2.19 -18.54
C TYR A 22 -3.52 -2.96 -17.28
N TYR A 23 -3.42 -2.27 -16.14
CA TYR A 23 -3.87 -2.78 -14.85
C TYR A 23 -5.32 -2.42 -14.60
N LEU A 24 -6.07 -3.37 -14.01
CA LEU A 24 -7.32 -3.08 -13.33
C LEU A 24 -7.06 -3.15 -11.83
N TYR A 25 -7.60 -2.17 -11.12
CA TYR A 25 -7.45 -2.03 -9.67
C TYR A 25 -8.81 -2.12 -8.98
N ASN A 26 -8.83 -2.62 -7.74
CA ASN A 26 -9.95 -2.41 -6.85
C ASN A 26 -9.85 -1.04 -6.14
N LEU A 27 -10.84 -0.73 -5.29
CA LEU A 27 -10.87 0.53 -4.52
C LEU A 27 -9.70 0.64 -3.52
N GLN A 28 -9.13 -0.46 -3.12
CA GLN A 28 -8.03 -0.51 -2.17
C GLN A 28 -6.65 -0.34 -2.84
N GLY A 29 -6.59 -0.33 -4.18
CA GLY A 29 -5.36 -0.21 -4.95
C GLY A 29 -4.68 -1.56 -5.26
N ASP A 30 -5.34 -2.69 -4.99
CA ASP A 30 -4.82 -3.99 -5.39
C ASP A 30 -4.97 -4.17 -6.91
N VAL A 31 -3.96 -4.72 -7.55
CA VAL A 31 -4.06 -5.16 -8.95
C VAL A 31 -4.94 -6.40 -9.00
N ILE A 32 -6.12 -6.30 -9.60
CA ILE A 32 -7.07 -7.44 -9.71
C ILE A 32 -7.01 -8.14 -11.06
N ALA A 33 -6.56 -7.44 -12.11
CA ALA A 33 -6.37 -8.05 -13.42
C ALA A 33 -5.36 -7.29 -14.27
N ILE A 34 -4.85 -7.99 -15.28
CA ILE A 34 -4.06 -7.43 -16.38
C ILE A 34 -4.85 -7.63 -17.68
N VAL A 35 -4.98 -6.56 -18.45
CA VAL A 35 -5.72 -6.51 -19.73
C VAL A 35 -4.75 -6.23 -20.85
N ARG A 36 -4.83 -6.99 -21.95
CA ARG A 36 -4.07 -6.72 -23.18
C ARG A 36 -4.68 -5.53 -23.92
N ALA A 37 -3.88 -4.49 -24.14
CA ALA A 37 -4.36 -3.24 -24.76
C ALA A 37 -5.00 -3.42 -26.14
N ALA A 38 -4.39 -4.27 -26.98
CA ALA A 38 -4.84 -4.46 -28.36
C ALA A 38 -6.19 -5.18 -28.53
N THR A 39 -6.60 -5.95 -27.51
CA THR A 39 -7.81 -6.83 -27.62
C THR A 39 -8.83 -6.61 -26.53
N GLY A 40 -8.49 -5.89 -25.45
CA GLY A 40 -9.33 -5.78 -24.26
C GLY A 40 -9.45 -7.09 -23.46
N GLN A 41 -8.71 -8.15 -23.83
CA GLN A 41 -8.77 -9.43 -23.15
C GLN A 41 -8.09 -9.37 -21.78
N ILE A 42 -8.73 -9.92 -20.77
CA ILE A 42 -8.07 -10.18 -19.47
C ILE A 42 -7.12 -11.36 -19.64
N VAL A 43 -5.84 -11.12 -19.43
CA VAL A 43 -4.75 -12.10 -19.63
C VAL A 43 -4.22 -12.65 -18.31
N ALA A 44 -4.47 -11.97 -17.18
CA ALA A 44 -4.20 -12.47 -15.85
C ALA A 44 -5.22 -11.91 -14.85
N LYS A 45 -5.55 -12.70 -13.82
CA LYS A 45 -6.38 -12.30 -12.68
C LYS A 45 -5.63 -12.57 -11.39
N TYR A 46 -5.89 -11.73 -10.40
CA TYR A 46 -5.32 -11.83 -9.07
C TYR A 46 -6.45 -11.87 -8.03
N SER A 47 -6.30 -12.73 -7.05
CA SER A 47 -7.12 -12.71 -5.85
C SER A 47 -6.22 -12.71 -4.61
N TYR A 48 -6.69 -12.07 -3.55
CA TYR A 48 -5.93 -11.87 -2.33
C TYR A 48 -6.78 -12.24 -1.12
N ASP A 49 -6.13 -12.77 -0.09
CA ASP A 49 -6.72 -12.75 1.24
C ASP A 49 -6.58 -11.36 1.87
N ALA A 50 -7.08 -11.20 3.10
CA ALA A 50 -7.00 -9.93 3.83
C ALA A 50 -5.54 -9.45 4.06
N TRP A 51 -4.59 -10.36 4.10
CA TRP A 51 -3.18 -10.09 4.36
C TRP A 51 -2.33 -9.96 3.10
N GLY A 52 -2.94 -10.08 1.92
CA GLY A 52 -2.25 -9.92 0.65
C GLY A 52 -1.60 -11.19 0.10
N LYS A 53 -1.87 -12.36 0.68
CA LYS A 53 -1.50 -13.62 0.05
C LYS A 53 -2.18 -13.74 -1.30
N CYS A 54 -1.39 -13.85 -2.36
CA CYS A 54 -1.82 -13.67 -3.72
C CYS A 54 -1.96 -15.02 -4.45
N THR A 55 -3.10 -15.21 -5.11
CA THR A 55 -3.29 -16.26 -6.11
C THR A 55 -3.36 -15.63 -7.50
N VAL A 56 -2.55 -16.13 -8.43
CA VAL A 56 -2.48 -15.64 -9.82
C VAL A 56 -3.07 -16.69 -10.75
N THR A 57 -3.93 -16.26 -11.67
CA THR A 57 -4.48 -17.11 -12.75
C THR A 57 -4.20 -16.44 -14.08
N ASN A 58 -3.39 -17.08 -14.93
CA ASN A 58 -3.12 -16.61 -16.29
C ASN A 58 -4.10 -17.22 -17.29
N ALA A 59 -4.48 -16.45 -18.31
CA ALA A 59 -5.17 -16.97 -19.46
C ALA A 59 -4.23 -17.86 -20.31
N ALA A 60 -4.79 -18.78 -21.08
CA ALA A 60 -4.03 -19.68 -21.93
C ALA A 60 -3.08 -18.92 -22.87
N GLY A 61 -1.83 -19.34 -22.91
CA GLY A 61 -0.77 -18.70 -23.72
C GLY A 61 -0.12 -17.47 -23.08
N TYR A 62 -0.50 -17.08 -21.87
CA TYR A 62 0.09 -15.97 -21.14
C TYR A 62 0.75 -16.44 -19.83
N ALA A 63 1.88 -15.82 -19.47
CA ALA A 63 2.56 -15.98 -18.19
C ALA A 63 2.88 -14.59 -17.59
N VAL A 64 2.17 -13.57 -18.04
CA VAL A 64 2.47 -12.17 -17.69
C VAL A 64 2.07 -11.87 -16.24
N GLY A 65 1.07 -12.58 -15.71
CA GLY A 65 0.62 -12.42 -14.34
C GLY A 65 1.68 -12.84 -13.32
N ASP A 66 2.36 -13.96 -13.58
CA ASP A 66 3.44 -14.44 -12.68
C ASP A 66 4.64 -13.50 -12.71
N LYS A 67 4.95 -12.95 -13.89
CA LYS A 67 6.08 -12.03 -14.10
C LYS A 67 5.84 -10.60 -13.61
N ASN A 68 4.59 -10.24 -13.39
CA ASN A 68 4.24 -8.91 -12.89
C ASN A 68 4.59 -8.78 -11.42
N PRO A 69 5.45 -7.81 -11.04
CA PRO A 69 5.87 -7.64 -9.66
C PRO A 69 4.88 -6.81 -8.82
N PHE A 70 3.94 -6.07 -9.46
CA PHE A 70 3.04 -5.19 -8.71
C PHE A 70 1.70 -5.87 -8.47
N ARG A 71 1.33 -6.06 -7.18
CA ARG A 71 0.17 -6.88 -6.79
C ARG A 71 -0.66 -6.20 -5.70
N TYR A 72 -0.67 -6.74 -4.48
CA TYR A 72 -1.43 -6.25 -3.33
C TYR A 72 -1.08 -4.79 -3.00
N ARG A 73 -2.07 -3.92 -2.89
CA ARG A 73 -1.91 -2.47 -2.64
C ARG A 73 -0.96 -1.76 -3.63
N GLY A 74 -0.65 -2.40 -4.77
CA GLY A 74 0.34 -1.92 -5.72
C GLY A 74 1.79 -2.06 -5.26
N TYR A 75 2.06 -2.78 -4.16
CA TYR A 75 3.41 -3.05 -3.67
C TYR A 75 4.18 -3.94 -4.63
N TYR A 76 5.50 -3.84 -4.54
CA TYR A 76 6.40 -4.69 -5.31
C TYR A 76 6.50 -6.06 -4.64
N TYR A 77 6.09 -7.11 -5.35
CA TYR A 77 6.20 -8.50 -4.92
C TYR A 77 7.46 -9.12 -5.48
N ASP A 78 8.32 -9.59 -4.61
CA ASP A 78 9.48 -10.38 -4.98
C ASP A 78 9.09 -11.86 -5.04
N THR A 79 9.12 -12.41 -6.25
CA THR A 79 8.72 -13.81 -6.50
C THR A 79 9.72 -14.83 -5.96
N GLU A 80 10.97 -14.44 -5.73
CA GLU A 80 12.01 -15.33 -5.21
C GLU A 80 11.87 -15.52 -3.70
N THR A 81 11.55 -14.44 -2.98
CA THR A 81 11.42 -14.46 -1.52
C THR A 81 9.99 -14.60 -1.03
N GLY A 82 8.99 -14.34 -1.88
CA GLY A 82 7.57 -14.32 -1.50
C GLY A 82 7.17 -13.10 -0.65
N LEU A 83 7.98 -12.05 -0.63
CA LEU A 83 7.78 -10.86 0.19
C LEU A 83 7.30 -9.68 -0.65
N TYR A 84 6.59 -8.76 -0.01
CA TYR A 84 6.31 -7.44 -0.56
C TYR A 84 7.33 -6.43 -0.06
N TYR A 85 7.88 -5.62 -0.96
CA TYR A 85 8.73 -4.49 -0.64
C TYR A 85 7.90 -3.20 -0.59
N LEU A 86 7.90 -2.53 0.55
CA LEU A 86 7.15 -1.31 0.84
C LEU A 86 8.09 -0.10 1.02
N ASN A 87 9.09 0.04 0.17
CA ASN A 87 10.12 1.09 0.18
C ASN A 87 11.06 1.06 1.39
N SER A 88 10.59 1.00 2.63
CA SER A 88 11.43 0.97 3.84
C SER A 88 11.55 -0.43 4.44
N ARG A 89 10.52 -1.25 4.30
CA ARG A 89 10.46 -2.58 4.94
C ARG A 89 9.99 -3.66 3.98
N TYR A 90 10.32 -4.92 4.32
CA TYR A 90 9.76 -6.10 3.69
C TYR A 90 8.61 -6.67 4.51
N TYR A 91 7.50 -6.91 3.85
CA TYR A 91 6.28 -7.47 4.43
C TYR A 91 6.08 -8.91 3.99
N ASN A 92 5.81 -9.79 4.96
CA ASN A 92 5.50 -11.19 4.69
C ASN A 92 3.99 -11.43 4.77
N PRO A 93 3.30 -11.71 3.64
CA PRO A 93 1.86 -11.94 3.63
C PRO A 93 1.44 -13.27 4.29
N GLU A 94 2.34 -14.26 4.39
CA GLU A 94 2.04 -15.53 5.06
C GLU A 94 1.92 -15.36 6.58
N PHE A 95 2.69 -14.44 7.17
CA PHE A 95 2.69 -14.16 8.60
C PHE A 95 1.94 -12.87 8.96
N GLY A 96 1.52 -12.09 7.97
CA GLY A 96 0.80 -10.84 8.19
C GLY A 96 1.61 -9.75 8.89
N ARG A 97 2.95 -9.72 8.74
CA ARG A 97 3.85 -8.80 9.44
C ARG A 97 5.07 -8.41 8.62
N PHE A 98 5.70 -7.31 9.03
CA PHE A 98 7.02 -6.97 8.55
C PHE A 98 8.09 -7.94 9.08
N ILE A 99 9.14 -8.18 8.29
CA ILE A 99 10.30 -8.97 8.71
C ILE A 99 11.43 -8.09 9.27
N ASN A 100 11.38 -6.78 9.00
CA ASN A 100 12.32 -5.79 9.50
C ASN A 100 11.64 -4.94 10.59
N VAL A 101 12.42 -4.54 11.59
CA VAL A 101 11.99 -3.58 12.61
C VAL A 101 11.74 -2.22 11.95
N ASP A 102 10.75 -1.49 12.45
CA ASP A 102 10.53 -0.10 12.04
C ASP A 102 11.73 0.74 12.48
N SER A 103 12.34 1.48 11.55
CA SER A 103 13.44 2.40 11.85
C SER A 103 12.94 3.68 12.52
N GLU A 104 11.66 4.01 12.33
CA GLU A 104 11.03 5.13 12.98
C GLU A 104 10.32 4.63 14.24
N LEU A 105 10.90 4.89 15.40
CA LEU A 105 10.24 4.77 16.72
C LEU A 105 9.16 5.86 16.83
N ALA A 106 8.30 5.96 15.81
CA ALA A 106 7.31 6.99 15.73
C ALA A 106 6.21 6.74 16.76
N GLY A 107 6.23 7.51 17.79
CA GLY A 107 5.11 7.69 18.70
C GLY A 107 4.96 6.62 19.75
N VAL A 108 5.99 6.38 20.52
CA VAL A 108 5.88 5.80 21.88
C VAL A 108 5.18 6.81 22.80
N GLY A 109 4.02 7.31 22.34
CA GLY A 109 3.13 8.15 23.11
C GLY A 109 2.05 7.31 23.80
N GLY A 110 2.48 6.30 24.60
CA GLY A 110 1.56 5.62 25.52
C GLY A 110 0.57 4.62 24.92
N ASN A 111 0.63 4.31 23.63
CA ASN A 111 -0.25 3.31 23.02
C ASN A 111 0.48 1.96 22.91
N MET A 112 -0.04 0.91 23.55
CA MET A 112 0.55 -0.43 23.55
C MET A 112 0.74 -1.01 22.15
N GLN A 113 -0.04 -0.58 21.16
CA GLN A 113 0.09 -0.99 19.75
C GLN A 113 1.34 -0.40 19.08
N GLY A 114 1.85 0.75 19.55
CA GLY A 114 3.09 1.36 19.03
C GLY A 114 4.36 0.59 19.38
N TYR A 115 4.28 -0.36 20.32
CA TYR A 115 5.42 -1.22 20.69
C TYR A 115 5.59 -2.43 19.77
N ASN A 116 4.60 -2.76 18.93
CA ASN A 116 4.74 -3.86 17.98
C ASN A 116 5.36 -3.36 16.65
N LEU A 117 6.68 -3.23 16.65
CA LEU A 117 7.47 -2.69 15.52
C LEU A 117 7.40 -3.54 14.24
N PHE A 118 6.78 -4.72 14.30
CA PHE A 118 6.58 -5.63 13.17
C PHE A 118 5.14 -5.66 12.66
N ALA A 119 4.20 -4.99 13.34
CA ALA A 119 2.80 -5.02 12.95
C ALA A 119 2.59 -4.31 11.61
N TYR A 120 1.90 -4.97 10.68
CA TYR A 120 1.37 -4.34 9.48
C TYR A 120 -0.02 -3.78 9.75
N CYS A 121 -0.24 -2.50 9.45
CA CYS A 121 -1.54 -1.84 9.57
C CYS A 121 -2.24 -2.06 10.94
N PHE A 122 -1.51 -2.12 12.06
CA PHE A 122 -2.05 -2.44 13.39
C PHE A 122 -2.91 -3.71 13.43
N ASN A 123 -2.57 -4.72 12.63
CA ASN A 123 -3.35 -5.95 12.44
C ASN A 123 -4.77 -5.72 11.83
N ASN A 124 -4.98 -4.61 11.13
CA ASN A 124 -6.24 -4.30 10.44
C ASN A 124 -5.99 -3.95 8.95
N PRO A 125 -5.49 -4.90 8.14
CA PRO A 125 -5.12 -4.65 6.75
C PRO A 125 -6.32 -4.43 5.82
N VAL A 126 -7.53 -4.80 6.25
CA VAL A 126 -8.76 -4.57 5.47
C VAL A 126 -9.10 -3.09 5.37
N ASN A 127 -8.92 -2.34 6.46
CA ASN A 127 -9.29 -0.93 6.55
C ASN A 127 -8.11 0.02 6.43
N MET A 128 -6.87 -0.49 6.42
CA MET A 128 -5.65 0.30 6.43
C MET A 128 -4.69 -0.14 5.34
N SER A 129 -3.78 0.78 4.97
CA SER A 129 -2.64 0.49 4.09
C SER A 129 -1.41 1.26 4.57
N ASP A 130 -0.23 0.72 4.30
CA ASP A 130 1.07 1.32 4.62
C ASP A 130 1.89 1.48 3.33
N PRO A 131 1.72 2.57 2.56
CA PRO A 131 2.30 2.69 1.22
C PRO A 131 3.82 2.79 1.18
N ASP A 132 4.44 3.20 2.25
CA ASP A 132 5.88 3.47 2.36
C ASP A 132 6.60 2.58 3.38
N GLY A 133 5.85 1.70 4.07
CA GLY A 133 6.42 0.75 5.02
C GLY A 133 6.82 1.37 6.36
N ASN A 134 6.28 2.55 6.72
CA ASN A 134 6.56 3.22 7.99
C ASN A 134 5.30 3.32 8.86
N TRP A 135 4.23 3.95 8.33
CA TRP A 135 2.98 4.17 9.07
C TRP A 135 1.77 4.20 8.15
N PRO A 136 0.58 3.76 8.62
CA PRO A 136 -0.65 4.01 7.87
C PRO A 136 -0.91 5.51 7.73
N LYS A 137 -0.92 6.03 6.49
CA LYS A 137 -1.06 7.48 6.21
C LYS A 137 -2.31 8.15 6.78
N TRP A 138 -3.37 7.40 7.03
CA TRP A 138 -4.58 7.95 7.63
C TRP A 138 -4.35 8.42 9.08
N LEU A 139 -3.43 7.77 9.82
CA LEU A 139 -3.13 8.14 11.19
C LEU A 139 -2.37 9.47 11.26
N THR A 140 -1.46 9.73 10.32
CA THR A 140 -0.78 11.03 10.23
C THR A 140 -1.77 12.16 9.93
N GLY A 141 -2.76 11.91 9.06
CA GLY A 141 -3.86 12.85 8.78
C GLY A 141 -4.71 13.11 10.02
N ALA A 142 -5.13 12.07 10.73
CA ALA A 142 -5.93 12.20 11.94
C ALA A 142 -5.17 12.90 13.09
N LEU A 143 -3.88 12.59 13.28
CA LEU A 143 -3.03 13.25 14.26
C LEU A 143 -2.81 14.73 13.93
N ASN A 144 -2.65 15.09 12.66
CA ASN A 144 -2.51 16.47 12.22
C ASN A 144 -3.81 17.27 12.44
N VAL A 145 -4.97 16.66 12.21
CA VAL A 145 -6.28 17.30 12.50
C VAL A 145 -6.44 17.50 14.01
N LEU A 146 -6.13 16.46 14.82
CA LEU A 146 -6.23 16.57 16.27
C LEU A 146 -5.24 17.60 16.84
N SER A 147 -4.00 17.63 16.35
CA SER A 147 -3.02 18.64 16.77
C SER A 147 -3.41 20.05 16.32
N GLY A 148 -3.96 20.21 15.12
CA GLY A 148 -4.49 21.47 14.61
C GLY A 148 -5.66 22.00 15.42
N THR A 149 -6.60 21.13 15.81
CA THR A 149 -7.73 21.52 16.68
C THR A 149 -7.27 21.86 18.10
N LEU A 150 -6.27 21.17 18.62
CA LEU A 150 -5.67 21.48 19.93
C LEU A 150 -4.97 22.86 19.91
N GLN A 151 -4.25 23.18 18.83
CA GLN A 151 -3.61 24.47 18.66
C GLN A 151 -4.63 25.62 18.52
N MET A 152 -5.74 25.38 17.81
CA MET A 152 -6.81 26.37 17.72
C MET A 152 -7.49 26.59 19.09
N ALA A 153 -7.76 25.54 19.84
CA ALA A 153 -8.33 25.64 21.19
C ALA A 153 -7.39 26.36 22.15
N ALA A 154 -6.09 26.09 22.11
CA ALA A 154 -5.09 26.77 22.92
C ALA A 154 -4.93 28.26 22.52
N GLY A 155 -4.96 28.56 21.21
CA GLY A 155 -4.90 29.93 20.71
C GLY A 155 -6.11 30.76 21.13
N SER A 156 -7.32 30.19 21.09
CA SER A 156 -8.54 30.89 21.54
C SER A 156 -8.58 31.13 23.05
N ALA A 157 -8.05 30.18 23.83
CA ALA A 157 -7.95 30.34 25.29
C ALA A 157 -6.96 31.45 25.70
N LEU A 158 -5.81 31.55 25.00
CA LEU A 158 -4.83 32.59 25.22
C LEU A 158 -5.35 33.99 24.78
N GLY A 159 -6.12 34.06 23.69
CA GLY A 159 -6.75 35.32 23.24
C GLY A 159 -7.79 35.86 24.24
N ALA A 160 -8.58 34.96 24.84
CA ALA A 160 -9.55 35.35 25.88
C ALA A 160 -8.90 35.77 27.19
N ALA A 161 -7.70 35.29 27.51
CA ALA A 161 -6.98 35.68 28.73
C ALA A 161 -6.22 37.01 28.61
N MET A 162 -5.96 37.51 27.37
CA MET A 162 -5.25 38.76 27.15
C MET A 162 -6.15 39.99 26.92
N GLY A 163 -7.49 39.86 27.01
CA GLY A 163 -8.45 40.97 27.12
C GLY A 163 -8.28 42.04 26.05
N TRP A 164 -8.50 41.67 24.77
CA TRP A 164 -8.68 42.62 23.65
C TRP A 164 -10.13 42.62 23.22
#